data_dbf21f450a8595b9b90b701d33a8ac23
#
_entry.id   dbf21f450a8595b9b90b701d33a8ac23
#
_cell.length_a   1.000
_cell.length_b   1.000
_cell.length_c   1.000
_cell.angle_alpha   90.00
_cell.angle_beta   90.00
_cell.angle_gamma   90.00
#
_symmetry.space_group_name_H-M   'P 1'
#
loop_
_entity.id
_entity.type
_entity.pdbx_description
1 polymer ?
#
loop_
_entity_poly.entity_id
_entity_poly.type
_entity_poly.pdbx_seq_one_letter_code
_entity_poly.pdbx_strand_id
1 'polypeptide(L)'
;MFHSTSTILGAAGKLETKSWKPVGVEKCAVGIVHGLGEHSGRYQPVAERLVQEGCHVVGYDQRGHGRTGGSIPTFPDLLDDLAIFVAHLKKINEVVFLYGQSLGGGLVVNYALRNSSSIRGAIASSPLLRPTHAPPSWKLLIARTLGKLWPSMTLGTGIQATTLTHDLMELEKYRKDPLVHHRVSAALGITMLDAGEWAIQHASDLSVPMLLMHGSADEVTSST
;
A
#
# COMPACT_ATOMS: atom_id res chain seq x y z
N MET A 1 -20.05 -3.24 15.23
CA MET A 1 -18.72 -3.41 14.63
C MET A 1 -17.72 -3.69 15.74
N PHE A 2 -16.91 -4.72 15.59
CA PHE A 2 -15.80 -5.03 16.49
C PHE A 2 -14.50 -4.75 15.76
N HIS A 3 -13.51 -4.19 16.47
CA HIS A 3 -12.16 -4.04 15.94
C HIS A 3 -11.15 -4.71 16.89
N SER A 4 -10.12 -5.30 16.33
CA SER A 4 -9.04 -5.94 17.08
C SER A 4 -7.70 -5.72 16.39
N THR A 5 -6.64 -5.81 17.16
CA THR A 5 -5.27 -5.84 16.65
C THR A 5 -4.68 -7.21 16.89
N SER A 6 -3.91 -7.70 15.95
CA SER A 6 -3.19 -8.98 16.03
C SER A 6 -1.93 -8.92 15.18
N THR A 7 -1.20 -10.02 15.10
CA THR A 7 -0.03 -10.15 14.24
C THR A 7 -0.16 -11.35 13.33
N ILE A 8 0.38 -11.23 12.12
CA ILE A 8 0.62 -12.37 11.23
C ILE A 8 2.12 -12.53 10.99
N LEU A 9 2.55 -13.73 10.65
CA LEU A 9 3.94 -13.96 10.26
C LEU A 9 4.09 -13.59 8.78
N GLY A 10 4.82 -12.53 8.49
CA GLY A 10 5.21 -12.13 7.14
C GLY A 10 6.49 -12.83 6.67
N ALA A 11 7.00 -12.45 5.50
CA ALA A 11 8.19 -13.07 4.89
C ALA A 11 9.47 -12.90 5.72
N ALA A 12 9.59 -11.80 6.47
CA ALA A 12 10.79 -11.50 7.25
C ALA A 12 10.49 -11.09 8.71
N GLY A 13 9.38 -11.52 9.27
CA GLY A 13 9.00 -11.22 10.64
C GLY A 13 7.52 -10.98 10.82
N LYS A 14 7.14 -10.52 12.01
CA LYS A 14 5.73 -10.24 12.33
C LYS A 14 5.26 -8.95 11.64
N LEU A 15 4.04 -8.99 11.12
CA LEU A 15 3.32 -7.84 10.60
C LEU A 15 2.14 -7.55 11.52
N GLU A 16 2.05 -6.33 12.02
CA GLU A 16 0.91 -5.88 12.80
C GLU A 16 -0.32 -5.74 11.92
N THR A 17 -1.46 -6.25 12.40
CA THR A 17 -2.73 -6.18 11.67
C THR A 17 -3.80 -5.52 12.50
N LYS A 18 -4.72 -4.84 11.83
CA LYS A 18 -5.93 -4.28 12.42
C LYS A 18 -7.14 -4.84 11.65
N SER A 19 -8.11 -5.38 12.37
CA SER A 19 -9.28 -6.04 11.80
C SER A 19 -10.55 -5.31 12.23
N TRP A 20 -11.49 -5.13 11.30
CA TRP A 20 -12.81 -4.57 11.50
C TRP A 20 -13.84 -5.59 11.00
N LYS A 21 -14.64 -6.10 11.92
CA LYS A 21 -15.56 -7.20 11.66
C LYS A 21 -17.01 -6.73 11.60
N PRO A 22 -17.82 -7.14 10.59
CA PRO A 22 -19.23 -6.84 10.54
C PRO A 22 -19.99 -7.64 11.61
N VAL A 23 -21.20 -7.19 11.91
CA VAL A 23 -22.15 -7.98 12.69
C VAL A 23 -22.95 -8.85 11.72
N GLY A 24 -22.97 -10.16 11.92
CA GLY A 24 -23.70 -11.11 11.06
C GLY A 24 -22.83 -11.81 10.02
N VAL A 25 -23.41 -12.13 8.88
CA VAL A 25 -22.75 -12.91 7.82
C VAL A 25 -21.68 -12.07 7.10
N GLU A 26 -20.48 -12.62 6.99
CA GLU A 26 -19.35 -12.01 6.28
C GLU A 26 -19.44 -12.35 4.78
N LYS A 27 -19.74 -11.35 3.94
CA LYS A 27 -19.88 -11.53 2.49
C LYS A 27 -18.55 -11.72 1.78
N CYS A 28 -17.50 -11.09 2.28
CA CYS A 28 -16.14 -11.11 1.72
C CYS A 28 -15.12 -10.66 2.75
N ALA A 29 -13.84 -10.87 2.45
CA ALA A 29 -12.72 -10.22 3.11
C ALA A 29 -12.14 -9.10 2.24
N VAL A 30 -11.81 -7.96 2.84
CA VAL A 30 -11.13 -6.85 2.15
C VAL A 30 -9.80 -6.56 2.84
N GLY A 31 -8.70 -6.68 2.10
CA GLY A 31 -7.37 -6.33 2.57
C GLY A 31 -7.02 -4.88 2.26
N ILE A 32 -6.64 -4.10 3.26
CA ILE A 32 -6.17 -2.72 3.09
C ILE A 32 -4.65 -2.69 3.05
N VAL A 33 -4.10 -2.09 1.99
CA VAL A 33 -2.66 -1.89 1.74
C VAL A 33 -2.38 -0.39 1.72
N HIS A 34 -1.78 0.12 2.78
CA HIS A 34 -1.54 1.55 2.97
C HIS A 34 -0.40 2.12 2.11
N GLY A 35 -0.28 3.43 2.05
CA GLY A 35 0.75 4.15 1.30
C GLY A 35 2.10 4.24 2.00
N LEU A 36 3.07 4.87 1.33
CA LEU A 36 4.41 5.10 1.87
C LEU A 36 4.38 6.03 3.07
N GLY A 37 5.05 5.64 4.16
CA GLY A 37 5.25 6.47 5.34
C GLY A 37 4.05 6.57 6.27
N GLU A 38 2.99 5.77 6.05
CA GLU A 38 1.79 5.75 6.89
C GLU A 38 1.51 4.37 7.48
N HIS A 39 0.27 4.06 7.87
CA HIS A 39 -0.12 2.80 8.51
C HIS A 39 -1.60 2.49 8.29
N SER A 40 -1.98 1.23 8.48
CA SER A 40 -3.35 0.72 8.26
C SER A 40 -4.43 1.40 9.10
N GLY A 41 -4.08 1.92 10.28
CA GLY A 41 -5.02 2.59 11.19
C GLY A 41 -5.66 3.86 10.60
N ARG A 42 -5.01 4.51 9.63
CA ARG A 42 -5.53 5.72 8.95
C ARG A 42 -6.73 5.42 8.05
N TYR A 43 -6.91 4.16 7.68
CA TYR A 43 -8.00 3.71 6.81
C TYR A 43 -9.27 3.32 7.58
N GLN A 44 -9.36 3.67 8.87
CA GLN A 44 -10.55 3.36 9.66
C GLN A 44 -11.86 3.84 9.02
N PRO A 45 -11.98 5.06 8.47
CA PRO A 45 -13.22 5.49 7.83
C PRO A 45 -13.62 4.64 6.62
N VAL A 46 -12.65 4.22 5.81
CA VAL A 46 -12.85 3.31 4.67
C VAL A 46 -13.27 1.93 5.16
N ALA A 47 -12.58 1.40 6.17
CA ALA A 47 -12.88 0.11 6.76
C ALA A 47 -14.30 0.07 7.35
N GLU A 48 -14.71 1.11 8.08
CA GLU A 48 -16.04 1.23 8.67
C GLU A 48 -17.14 1.21 7.60
N ARG A 49 -16.91 1.90 6.48
CA ARG A 49 -17.86 1.90 5.37
C ARG A 49 -17.99 0.51 4.73
N LEU A 50 -16.90 -0.17 4.48
CA LEU A 50 -16.89 -1.53 3.92
C LEU A 50 -17.53 -2.54 4.88
N VAL A 51 -17.32 -2.38 6.18
CA VAL A 51 -17.95 -3.22 7.20
C VAL A 51 -19.48 -3.06 7.21
N GLN A 52 -19.99 -1.85 7.00
CA GLN A 52 -21.45 -1.61 6.87
C GLN A 52 -22.05 -2.38 5.69
N GLU A 53 -21.28 -2.62 4.63
CA GLU A 53 -21.68 -3.43 3.47
C GLU A 53 -21.54 -4.95 3.72
N GLY A 54 -21.07 -5.36 4.89
CA GLY A 54 -20.91 -6.77 5.28
C GLY A 54 -19.53 -7.36 4.97
N CYS A 55 -18.53 -6.53 4.71
CA CYS A 55 -17.16 -7.02 4.49
C CYS A 55 -16.41 -7.16 5.82
N HIS A 56 -15.64 -8.23 5.98
CA HIS A 56 -14.61 -8.32 7.01
C HIS A 56 -13.36 -7.61 6.48
N VAL A 57 -12.99 -6.50 7.09
CA VAL A 57 -11.85 -5.68 6.64
C VAL A 57 -10.65 -5.94 7.52
N VAL A 58 -9.50 -6.16 6.90
CA VAL A 58 -8.21 -6.28 7.59
C VAL A 58 -7.20 -5.35 6.91
N GLY A 59 -6.49 -4.55 7.70
CA GLY A 59 -5.32 -3.80 7.27
C GLY A 59 -4.08 -4.36 7.95
N TYR A 60 -2.93 -4.32 7.31
CA TYR A 60 -1.65 -4.62 7.95
C TYR A 60 -0.70 -3.44 7.81
N ASP A 61 0.18 -3.27 8.80
CA ASP A 61 1.26 -2.29 8.71
C ASP A 61 2.44 -2.95 7.99
N GLN A 62 2.84 -2.37 6.85
CA GLN A 62 3.95 -2.89 6.05
C GLN A 62 5.26 -2.81 6.81
N ARG A 63 6.25 -3.65 6.45
CA ARG A 63 7.60 -3.56 7.03
C ARG A 63 8.18 -2.15 6.87
N GLY A 64 8.81 -1.65 7.91
CA GLY A 64 9.34 -0.29 7.98
C GLY A 64 8.29 0.77 8.31
N HIS A 65 7.02 0.39 8.53
CA HIS A 65 5.90 1.30 8.72
C HIS A 65 5.10 0.97 9.98
N GLY A 66 4.35 1.96 10.46
CA GLY A 66 3.40 1.80 11.54
C GLY A 66 3.96 1.10 12.77
N ARG A 67 3.21 0.16 13.30
CA ARG A 67 3.60 -0.64 14.49
C ARG A 67 4.47 -1.84 14.14
N THR A 68 4.47 -2.29 12.89
CA THR A 68 5.41 -3.32 12.42
C THR A 68 6.85 -2.82 12.52
N GLY A 69 7.11 -1.57 12.17
CA GLY A 69 8.45 -0.97 12.27
C GLY A 69 9.49 -1.72 11.45
N GLY A 70 10.74 -1.67 11.91
CA GLY A 70 11.88 -2.33 11.25
C GLY A 70 12.49 -1.52 10.11
N SER A 71 13.26 -2.19 9.25
CA SER A 71 13.86 -1.58 8.05
C SER A 71 12.84 -1.48 6.92
N ILE A 72 12.97 -0.42 6.11
CA ILE A 72 12.15 -0.24 4.89
C ILE A 72 12.69 -1.19 3.81
N PRO A 73 11.89 -2.18 3.36
CA PRO A 73 12.31 -3.23 2.43
C PRO A 73 12.30 -2.73 0.97
N THR A 74 12.54 -3.64 0.02
CA THR A 74 12.33 -3.40 -1.40
C THR A 74 10.86 -3.62 -1.79
N PHE A 75 10.47 -3.19 -2.98
CA PHE A 75 9.10 -3.42 -3.48
C PHE A 75 8.78 -4.92 -3.68
N PRO A 76 9.69 -5.78 -4.20
CA PRO A 76 9.47 -7.23 -4.21
C PRO A 76 9.21 -7.83 -2.83
N ASP A 77 9.97 -7.43 -1.80
CA ASP A 77 9.74 -7.88 -0.43
C ASP A 77 8.35 -7.53 0.09
N LEU A 78 7.81 -6.34 -0.29
CA LEU A 78 6.45 -5.93 0.06
C LEU A 78 5.40 -6.75 -0.70
N LEU A 79 5.69 -7.20 -1.93
CA LEU A 79 4.81 -8.11 -2.67
C LEU A 79 4.77 -9.49 -2.02
N ASP A 80 5.89 -9.99 -1.51
CA ASP A 80 5.93 -11.26 -0.78
C ASP A 80 5.10 -11.20 0.51
N ASP A 81 5.21 -10.11 1.27
CA ASP A 81 4.36 -9.88 2.44
C ASP A 81 2.87 -9.77 2.06
N LEU A 82 2.56 -9.10 0.95
CA LEU A 82 1.18 -8.99 0.44
C LEU A 82 0.62 -10.36 0.05
N ALA A 83 1.42 -11.24 -0.55
CA ALA A 83 1.00 -12.60 -0.88
C ALA A 83 0.64 -13.41 0.38
N ILE A 84 1.44 -13.29 1.43
CA ILE A 84 1.17 -13.92 2.74
C ILE A 84 -0.10 -13.31 3.36
N PHE A 85 -0.27 -12.00 3.28
CA PHE A 85 -1.45 -11.31 3.78
C PHE A 85 -2.71 -11.76 3.05
N VAL A 86 -2.68 -11.91 1.72
CA VAL A 86 -3.82 -12.45 0.94
C VAL A 86 -4.14 -13.90 1.37
N ALA A 87 -3.13 -14.72 1.59
CA ALA A 87 -3.34 -16.08 2.12
C ALA A 87 -3.99 -16.07 3.52
N HIS A 88 -3.68 -15.07 4.35
CA HIS A 88 -4.37 -14.87 5.63
C HIS A 88 -5.83 -14.46 5.44
N LEU A 89 -6.13 -13.54 4.52
CA LEU A 89 -7.51 -13.11 4.20
C LEU A 89 -8.37 -14.28 3.70
N LYS A 90 -7.80 -15.18 2.89
CA LYS A 90 -8.49 -16.39 2.41
C LYS A 90 -8.90 -17.35 3.53
N LYS A 91 -8.23 -17.34 4.67
CA LYS A 91 -8.66 -18.09 5.86
C LYS A 91 -9.88 -17.49 6.54
N ILE A 92 -10.15 -16.21 6.30
CA ILE A 92 -11.32 -15.49 6.81
C ILE A 92 -12.50 -15.69 5.87
N ASN A 93 -12.28 -15.46 4.56
CA ASN A 93 -13.30 -15.63 3.53
C ASN A 93 -12.62 -15.93 2.18
N GLU A 94 -13.18 -16.89 1.43
CA GLU A 94 -12.68 -17.27 0.09
C GLU A 94 -12.80 -16.11 -0.94
N VAL A 95 -13.79 -15.22 -0.75
CA VAL A 95 -14.01 -14.04 -1.59
C VAL A 95 -13.17 -12.89 -1.05
N VAL A 96 -12.00 -12.68 -1.64
CA VAL A 96 -11.03 -11.66 -1.22
C VAL A 96 -10.98 -10.50 -2.21
N PHE A 97 -11.05 -9.28 -1.70
CA PHE A 97 -10.76 -8.04 -2.42
C PHE A 97 -9.56 -7.33 -1.79
N LEU A 98 -8.86 -6.53 -2.58
CA LEU A 98 -7.79 -5.65 -2.09
C LEU A 98 -8.16 -4.19 -2.31
N TYR A 99 -7.82 -3.35 -1.36
CA TYR A 99 -7.84 -1.89 -1.46
C TYR A 99 -6.43 -1.37 -1.20
N GLY A 100 -5.85 -0.63 -2.14
CA GLY A 100 -4.53 -0.04 -1.98
C GLY A 100 -4.51 1.44 -2.34
N GLN A 101 -3.69 2.23 -1.64
CA GLN A 101 -3.51 3.65 -1.89
C GLN A 101 -2.04 3.98 -2.11
N SER A 102 -1.72 4.83 -3.09
CA SER A 102 -0.35 5.29 -3.39
C SER A 102 0.62 4.11 -3.60
N LEU A 103 1.66 3.95 -2.77
CA LEU A 103 2.52 2.76 -2.76
C LEU A 103 1.70 1.47 -2.64
N GLY A 104 0.72 1.44 -1.72
CA GLY A 104 -0.19 0.31 -1.56
C GLY A 104 -1.04 0.06 -2.80
N GLY A 105 -1.45 1.12 -3.51
CA GLY A 105 -2.12 1.02 -4.81
C GLY A 105 -1.23 0.38 -5.87
N GLY A 106 0.05 0.79 -5.95
CA GLY A 106 1.05 0.18 -6.82
C GLY A 106 1.28 -1.31 -6.51
N LEU A 107 1.32 -1.67 -5.22
CA LEU A 107 1.42 -3.06 -4.76
C LEU A 107 0.20 -3.89 -5.19
N VAL A 108 -1.01 -3.35 -5.00
CA VAL A 108 -2.26 -4.04 -5.36
C VAL A 108 -2.37 -4.25 -6.86
N VAL A 109 -2.02 -3.26 -7.69
CA VAL A 109 -1.97 -3.38 -9.16
C VAL A 109 -0.98 -4.48 -9.56
N ASN A 110 0.26 -4.42 -9.05
CA ASN A 110 1.29 -5.40 -9.33
C ASN A 110 0.89 -6.82 -8.88
N TYR A 111 0.25 -6.93 -7.73
CA TYR A 111 -0.24 -8.21 -7.21
C TYR A 111 -1.35 -8.79 -8.10
N ALA A 112 -2.32 -7.97 -8.50
CA ALA A 112 -3.42 -8.38 -9.36
C ALA A 112 -2.94 -8.88 -10.72
N LEU A 113 -1.93 -8.23 -11.30
CA LEU A 113 -1.31 -8.65 -12.57
C LEU A 113 -0.58 -10.01 -12.47
N ARG A 114 0.06 -10.30 -11.31
CA ARG A 114 0.85 -11.53 -11.12
C ARG A 114 0.06 -12.70 -10.54
N ASN A 115 -1.04 -12.42 -9.80
CA ASN A 115 -1.75 -13.40 -8.96
C ASN A 115 -3.27 -13.29 -9.12
N SER A 116 -3.77 -13.11 -10.34
CA SER A 116 -5.18 -12.84 -10.63
C SER A 116 -6.15 -13.85 -10.02
N SER A 117 -5.79 -15.14 -9.99
CA SER A 117 -6.65 -16.20 -9.43
C SER A 117 -6.80 -16.15 -7.90
N SER A 118 -6.02 -15.33 -7.22
CA SER A 118 -6.00 -15.30 -5.74
C SER A 118 -6.93 -14.28 -5.12
N ILE A 119 -7.45 -13.34 -5.91
CA ILE A 119 -8.38 -12.29 -5.47
C ILE A 119 -9.57 -12.17 -6.42
N ARG A 120 -10.70 -11.67 -5.91
CA ARG A 120 -11.93 -11.47 -6.69
C ARG A 120 -11.97 -10.12 -7.41
N GLY A 121 -11.22 -9.16 -6.94
CA GLY A 121 -11.09 -7.83 -7.52
C GLY A 121 -10.24 -6.92 -6.65
N ALA A 122 -9.98 -5.72 -7.15
CA ALA A 122 -9.13 -4.75 -6.47
C ALA A 122 -9.62 -3.31 -6.65
N ILE A 123 -9.26 -2.46 -5.70
CA ILE A 123 -9.42 -1.00 -5.76
C ILE A 123 -8.03 -0.40 -5.59
N ALA A 124 -7.60 0.39 -6.55
CA ALA A 124 -6.35 1.14 -6.49
C ALA A 124 -6.65 2.64 -6.52
N SER A 125 -6.35 3.31 -5.41
CA SER A 125 -6.55 4.76 -5.23
C SER A 125 -5.23 5.48 -5.37
N SER A 126 -5.14 6.42 -6.32
CA SER A 126 -3.92 7.18 -6.66
C SER A 126 -2.66 6.28 -6.66
N PRO A 127 -2.68 5.14 -7.38
CA PRO A 127 -1.59 4.16 -7.31
C PRO A 127 -0.27 4.76 -7.79
N LEU A 128 0.80 4.50 -7.05
CA LEU A 128 2.13 4.90 -7.46
C LEU A 128 2.63 3.96 -8.56
N LEU A 129 2.30 4.26 -9.81
CA LEU A 129 2.88 3.65 -11.01
C LEU A 129 3.97 4.54 -11.59
N ARG A 130 3.71 5.85 -11.64
CA ARG A 130 4.69 6.89 -11.99
C ARG A 130 4.54 8.07 -11.04
N PRO A 131 5.63 8.75 -10.67
CA PRO A 131 5.54 10.05 -9.99
C PRO A 131 5.08 11.12 -10.97
N THR A 132 4.35 12.14 -10.51
CA THR A 132 3.94 13.30 -11.32
C THR A 132 5.15 14.04 -11.88
N HIS A 133 6.22 14.14 -11.09
CA HIS A 133 7.49 14.72 -11.51
C HIS A 133 8.58 13.65 -11.54
N ALA A 134 8.99 13.24 -12.73
CA ALA A 134 10.05 12.25 -12.90
C ALA A 134 11.38 12.75 -12.29
N PRO A 135 12.05 11.96 -11.44
CA PRO A 135 13.36 12.31 -10.93
C PRO A 135 14.38 12.43 -12.08
N PRO A 136 15.30 13.41 -12.04
CA PRO A 136 16.37 13.52 -13.02
C PRO A 136 17.20 12.24 -13.11
N SER A 137 17.62 11.86 -14.33
CA SER A 137 18.33 10.59 -14.59
C SER A 137 19.59 10.39 -13.73
N TRP A 138 20.31 11.47 -13.45
CA TRP A 138 21.50 11.40 -12.59
C TRP A 138 21.16 11.03 -11.14
N LYS A 139 20.00 11.50 -10.61
CA LYS A 139 19.54 11.10 -9.27
C LYS A 139 19.16 9.63 -9.25
N LEU A 140 18.51 9.13 -10.31
CA LEU A 140 18.19 7.71 -10.44
C LEU A 140 19.44 6.85 -10.48
N LEU A 141 20.47 7.27 -11.19
CA LEU A 141 21.76 6.54 -11.24
C LEU A 141 22.41 6.46 -9.85
N ILE A 142 22.46 7.57 -9.12
CA ILE A 142 22.96 7.60 -7.74
C ILE A 142 22.12 6.70 -6.85
N ALA A 143 20.79 6.79 -6.92
CA ALA A 143 19.90 5.97 -6.11
C ALA A 143 20.05 4.47 -6.42
N ARG A 144 20.22 4.08 -7.70
CA ARG A 144 20.50 2.69 -8.10
C ARG A 144 21.81 2.19 -7.50
N THR A 145 22.85 3.02 -7.51
CA THR A 145 24.17 2.66 -6.93
C THR A 145 24.08 2.53 -5.41
N LEU A 146 23.46 3.52 -4.74
CA LEU A 146 23.26 3.49 -3.29
C LEU A 146 22.35 2.32 -2.85
N GLY A 147 21.29 2.05 -3.61
CA GLY A 147 20.39 0.93 -3.33
C GLY A 147 21.08 -0.43 -3.40
N LYS A 148 22.15 -0.58 -4.21
CA LYS A 148 22.98 -1.79 -4.26
C LYS A 148 24.01 -1.86 -3.13
N LEU A 149 24.67 -0.75 -2.80
CA LEU A 149 25.76 -0.70 -1.82
C LEU A 149 25.25 -0.57 -0.38
N TRP A 150 24.17 0.18 -0.19
CA TRP A 150 23.54 0.43 1.11
C TRP A 150 22.00 0.39 0.99
N PRO A 151 21.40 -0.79 0.83
CA PRO A 151 19.96 -0.93 0.59
C PRO A 151 19.10 -0.38 1.72
N SER A 152 19.59 -0.39 2.96
CA SER A 152 18.90 0.14 4.14
C SER A 152 19.06 1.65 4.33
N MET A 153 19.87 2.33 3.51
CA MET A 153 20.03 3.78 3.59
C MET A 153 18.71 4.47 3.25
N THR A 154 18.20 5.27 4.17
CA THR A 154 16.94 6.00 4.00
C THR A 154 17.17 7.47 3.74
N LEU A 155 16.36 8.03 2.85
CA LEU A 155 16.32 9.44 2.50
C LEU A 155 14.93 10.00 2.82
N GLY A 156 14.83 11.31 2.95
CA GLY A 156 13.54 11.98 3.02
C GLY A 156 12.80 11.87 1.68
N THR A 157 11.49 11.60 1.72
CA THR A 157 10.67 11.48 0.51
C THR A 157 10.54 12.80 -0.26
N GLY A 158 10.72 13.94 0.42
CA GLY A 158 10.46 15.27 -0.14
C GLY A 158 8.97 15.59 -0.33
N ILE A 159 8.08 14.67 -0.02
CA ILE A 159 6.63 14.88 -0.13
C ILE A 159 6.19 15.84 0.97
N GLN A 160 5.56 16.94 0.57
CA GLN A 160 4.97 17.90 1.51
C GLN A 160 3.58 17.40 1.91
N ALA A 161 3.26 17.44 3.20
CA ALA A 161 1.95 17.00 3.68
C ALA A 161 0.78 17.77 3.04
N THR A 162 1.00 19.02 2.64
CA THR A 162 0.03 19.88 1.96
C THR A 162 -0.36 19.42 0.55
N THR A 163 0.46 18.58 -0.11
CA THR A 163 0.13 18.03 -1.43
C THR A 163 -0.72 16.76 -1.34
N LEU A 164 -0.94 16.22 -0.12
CA LEU A 164 -1.68 14.98 0.09
C LEU A 164 -3.18 15.19 0.24
N THR A 165 -3.61 16.36 0.72
CA THR A 165 -5.02 16.67 0.96
C THR A 165 -5.26 18.18 1.05
N HIS A 166 -6.44 18.60 0.61
CA HIS A 166 -6.94 19.96 0.82
C HIS A 166 -7.74 20.10 2.13
N ASP A 167 -8.07 18.98 2.80
CA ASP A 167 -8.75 18.99 4.09
C ASP A 167 -7.76 19.30 5.21
N LEU A 168 -7.93 20.47 5.83
CA LEU A 168 -7.04 20.94 6.90
C LEU A 168 -7.09 20.06 8.15
N MET A 169 -8.23 19.43 8.43
CA MET A 169 -8.36 18.52 9.58
C MET A 169 -7.59 17.22 9.33
N GLU A 170 -7.68 16.65 8.13
CA GLU A 170 -6.91 15.46 7.76
C GLU A 170 -5.40 15.76 7.69
N LEU A 171 -5.03 16.95 7.21
CA LEU A 171 -3.65 17.42 7.21
C LEU A 171 -3.08 17.50 8.63
N GLU A 172 -3.85 18.03 9.57
CA GLU A 172 -3.42 18.13 10.97
C GLU A 172 -3.30 16.77 11.64
N LYS A 173 -4.27 15.85 11.40
CA LYS A 173 -4.19 14.46 11.86
C LYS A 173 -2.93 13.77 11.32
N TYR A 174 -2.64 13.94 10.03
CA TYR A 174 -1.45 13.38 9.39
C TYR A 174 -0.15 13.89 10.05
N ARG A 175 -0.05 15.20 10.30
CA ARG A 175 1.14 15.83 10.90
C ARG A 175 1.37 15.43 12.36
N LYS A 176 0.30 15.15 13.09
CA LYS A 176 0.35 14.80 14.52
C LYS A 176 0.49 13.29 14.76
N ASP A 177 0.37 12.48 13.73
CA ASP A 177 0.40 11.03 13.85
C ASP A 177 1.85 10.54 14.07
N PRO A 178 2.18 9.98 15.25
CA PRO A 178 3.55 9.53 15.54
C PRO A 178 3.98 8.29 14.75
N LEU A 179 3.06 7.60 14.09
CA LEU A 179 3.35 6.42 13.25
C LEU A 179 3.58 6.80 11.79
N VAL A 180 3.39 8.08 11.44
CA VAL A 180 3.69 8.59 10.10
C VAL A 180 5.17 9.02 10.03
N HIS A 181 5.82 8.68 8.92
CA HIS A 181 7.20 9.10 8.64
C HIS A 181 7.39 9.53 7.19
N HIS A 182 8.43 10.33 6.94
CA HIS A 182 8.75 10.85 5.60
C HIS A 182 10.05 10.24 5.05
N ARG A 183 10.22 8.93 5.18
CA ARG A 183 11.44 8.21 4.81
C ARG A 183 11.16 7.15 3.76
N VAL A 184 12.09 7.00 2.83
CA VAL A 184 12.13 5.94 1.82
C VAL A 184 13.55 5.40 1.74
N SER A 185 13.74 4.09 1.61
CA SER A 185 15.05 3.55 1.30
C SER A 185 15.37 3.75 -0.18
N ALA A 186 16.66 3.91 -0.52
CA ALA A 186 17.07 4.00 -1.91
C ALA A 186 16.65 2.76 -2.71
N ALA A 187 16.73 1.59 -2.08
CA ALA A 187 16.29 0.33 -2.68
C ALA A 187 14.78 0.30 -2.95
N LEU A 188 13.93 0.73 -1.99
CA LEU A 188 12.49 0.83 -2.23
C LEU A 188 12.18 1.86 -3.32
N GLY A 189 12.80 3.05 -3.25
CA GLY A 189 12.57 4.11 -4.23
C GLY A 189 12.78 3.66 -5.67
N ILE A 190 13.87 2.93 -5.94
CA ILE A 190 14.15 2.41 -7.28
C ILE A 190 13.21 1.26 -7.64
N THR A 191 13.03 0.28 -6.74
CA THR A 191 12.25 -0.91 -7.07
C THR A 191 10.76 -0.62 -7.22
N MET A 192 10.20 0.40 -6.56
CA MET A 192 8.82 0.82 -6.78
C MET A 192 8.61 1.53 -8.12
N LEU A 193 9.60 2.32 -8.61
CA LEU A 193 9.56 2.92 -9.94
C LEU A 193 9.63 1.84 -11.03
N ASP A 194 10.57 0.90 -10.90
CA ASP A 194 10.71 -0.22 -11.83
C ASP A 194 9.43 -1.08 -11.86
N ALA A 195 8.79 -1.31 -10.70
CA ALA A 195 7.53 -2.04 -10.60
C ALA A 195 6.34 -1.29 -11.22
N GLY A 196 6.31 0.04 -11.13
CA GLY A 196 5.30 0.86 -11.77
C GLY A 196 5.38 0.76 -13.30
N GLU A 197 6.58 0.91 -13.88
CA GLU A 197 6.82 0.74 -15.31
C GLU A 197 6.47 -0.67 -15.79
N TRP A 198 6.85 -1.70 -15.01
CA TRP A 198 6.48 -3.07 -15.30
C TRP A 198 4.95 -3.25 -15.35
N ALA A 199 4.22 -2.71 -14.37
CA ALA A 199 2.77 -2.82 -14.32
C ALA A 199 2.08 -2.15 -15.52
N ILE A 200 2.58 -0.99 -15.97
CA ILE A 200 2.07 -0.30 -17.16
C ILE A 200 2.30 -1.15 -18.42
N GLN A 201 3.50 -1.75 -18.57
CA GLN A 201 3.82 -2.60 -19.72
C GLN A 201 2.98 -3.88 -19.78
N HIS A 202 2.50 -4.38 -18.63
CA HIS A 202 1.70 -5.59 -18.51
C HIS A 202 0.21 -5.31 -18.23
N ALA A 203 -0.25 -4.07 -18.43
CA ALA A 203 -1.62 -3.68 -18.10
C ALA A 203 -2.68 -4.51 -18.86
N SER A 204 -2.37 -4.96 -20.09
CA SER A 204 -3.25 -5.85 -20.87
C SER A 204 -3.46 -7.24 -20.25
N ASP A 205 -2.59 -7.67 -19.33
CA ASP A 205 -2.67 -8.98 -18.70
C ASP A 205 -3.62 -8.98 -17.49
N LEU A 206 -4.19 -7.81 -17.16
CA LEU A 206 -5.12 -7.68 -16.04
C LEU A 206 -6.41 -8.45 -16.32
N SER A 207 -6.64 -9.51 -15.56
CA SER A 207 -7.78 -10.42 -15.73
C SER A 207 -8.79 -10.38 -14.57
N VAL A 208 -8.55 -9.53 -13.57
CA VAL A 208 -9.50 -9.33 -12.46
C VAL A 208 -10.15 -7.96 -12.53
N PRO A 209 -11.42 -7.80 -12.11
CA PRO A 209 -12.05 -6.50 -12.01
C PRO A 209 -11.23 -5.55 -11.13
N MET A 210 -10.94 -4.35 -11.64
CA MET A 210 -10.21 -3.33 -10.90
C MET A 210 -10.92 -1.98 -11.01
N LEU A 211 -11.17 -1.36 -9.86
CA LEU A 211 -11.54 0.05 -9.78
C LEU A 211 -10.27 0.88 -9.61
N LEU A 212 -9.96 1.69 -10.61
CA LEU A 212 -8.86 2.64 -10.58
C LEU A 212 -9.43 4.04 -10.32
N MET A 213 -8.97 4.69 -9.25
CA MET A 213 -9.35 6.05 -8.89
C MET A 213 -8.11 6.92 -8.76
N HIS A 214 -8.19 8.16 -9.25
CA HIS A 214 -7.06 9.10 -9.17
C HIS A 214 -7.57 10.54 -9.05
N GLY A 215 -6.89 11.34 -8.23
CA GLY A 215 -7.14 12.77 -8.16
C GLY A 215 -6.57 13.48 -9.40
N SER A 216 -7.38 14.29 -10.08
CA SER A 216 -6.93 15.04 -11.26
C SER A 216 -5.87 16.12 -10.96
N ALA A 217 -5.74 16.51 -9.68
CA ALA A 217 -4.76 17.47 -9.19
C ALA A 217 -3.69 16.82 -8.27
N ASP A 218 -3.42 15.52 -8.45
CA ASP A 218 -2.42 14.81 -7.66
C ASP A 218 -1.00 15.27 -8.09
N GLU A 219 -0.27 15.86 -7.15
CA GLU A 219 1.09 16.34 -7.36
C GLU A 219 2.17 15.31 -7.05
N VAL A 220 1.78 14.15 -6.52
CA VAL A 220 2.69 13.09 -6.06
C VAL A 220 2.73 11.94 -7.05
N THR A 221 1.56 11.40 -7.40
CA THR A 221 1.42 10.27 -8.33
C THR A 221 0.73 10.72 -9.62
N SER A 222 1.26 10.28 -10.76
CA SER A 222 0.72 10.65 -12.08
C SER A 222 -0.62 9.98 -12.34
N SER A 223 -1.61 10.75 -12.77
CA SER A 223 -2.91 10.26 -13.25
C SER A 223 -2.92 9.89 -14.73
N THR A 224 -1.76 10.03 -15.43
CA THR A 224 -1.61 9.79 -16.88
C THR A 224 -0.52 8.77 -17.17
#